data_a99c5f83923128bdae672462682dae89
#
_entry.id   a99c5f83923128bdae672462682dae89
#
_cell.length_a   1.000
_cell.length_b   1.000
_cell.length_c   1.000
_cell.angle_alpha   90.00
_cell.angle_beta   90.00
_cell.angle_gamma   90.00
#
_symmetry.space_group_name_H-M   'P 1'
#
loop_
_entity.id
_entity.type
_entity.pdbx_description
1 polymer ?
#
loop_
_entity_poly.entity_id
_entity_poly.type
_entity_poly.pdbx_seq_one_letter_code
_entity_poly.pdbx_strand_id
1 'polypeptide(L)'
;MEQTLKFSDLGISQEILKSVEEMGYIEPSQIQAEAIPHVLQGRDVIGQAQTGTGKTAAFAIPIIDLVDADYNKPQAIILCPTRELAVQVEGEFQKLAKHYKKINSLAIYGGESIDKQIRVLRKGVQIVVGTPGRVQDHIKRGTLKLNDVGIIVLDEADEMLDMGFRDDIEAVLKEMPEERQTVFFSATMPKPIMDLTKKYQVDPVIVKIAKKELTVSNIEQVYYEVKSSLKVDLMARLIKVHQYGLSVVFCNTKRMTDEATERLAAHGIAAEALHGDLSQVQRDKVMNKFRKGFCSVLVATDVAARGIDVDNVEAVFNYDLPLDEENYVHRIGRTGRAGKSGTAINFITGRRDGYRLRDLEKFTKASIQKMDPPSVSELIQMKKDQLALEVQNKISETEDNQLFEETIGQMLAQGLTMEQITLGLTKLVLGDSVKELKEQNFSIGNPRERSRDDSGRSEGRRDGGRRDRFERAPRGERGRRDGGRREGGRRGERRTDANMARLFLNLGKKDRIRPNDIVGAIAGEAGVPGKSIGGIDIYDNFSFVDVPQKDAAHVIKVMKTNTIKGREVNMEISKG
;
A
#
# COMPACT_ATOMS: atom_id res chain seq x y z
N MET A 1 39.43 -3.14 -21.55
CA MET A 1 39.02 -3.76 -20.29
C MET A 1 38.66 -2.63 -19.36
N GLU A 2 37.39 -2.36 -19.13
CA GLU A 2 36.98 -1.43 -18.08
C GLU A 2 37.44 -2.04 -16.75
N GLN A 3 38.29 -1.34 -16.02
CA GLN A 3 38.66 -1.74 -14.66
C GLN A 3 37.42 -1.66 -13.81
N THR A 4 36.90 -2.80 -13.36
CA THR A 4 35.79 -2.84 -12.39
C THR A 4 36.28 -2.24 -11.09
N LEU A 5 35.64 -1.15 -10.65
CA LEU A 5 35.93 -0.44 -9.42
C LEU A 5 35.66 -1.37 -8.23
N LYS A 6 36.59 -1.47 -7.28
CA LYS A 6 36.43 -2.28 -6.06
C LYS A 6 36.19 -1.39 -4.85
N PHE A 7 35.63 -1.96 -3.78
CA PHE A 7 35.47 -1.23 -2.52
C PHE A 7 36.81 -0.71 -1.94
N SER A 8 37.91 -1.44 -2.16
CA SER A 8 39.28 -1.00 -1.79
C SER A 8 39.71 0.31 -2.45
N ASP A 9 39.11 0.65 -3.58
CA ASP A 9 39.49 1.85 -4.36
C ASP A 9 38.71 3.09 -3.90
N LEU A 10 37.73 2.93 -2.97
CA LEU A 10 36.89 4.03 -2.48
C LEU A 10 37.47 4.79 -1.29
N GLY A 11 38.64 4.40 -0.78
CA GLY A 11 39.32 5.09 0.34
C GLY A 11 38.71 4.81 1.71
N ILE A 12 37.99 3.70 1.86
CA ILE A 12 37.37 3.24 3.12
C ILE A 12 38.39 2.45 3.97
N SER A 13 38.12 2.38 5.29
CA SER A 13 39.00 1.68 6.24
C SER A 13 39.04 0.15 6.02
N GLN A 14 40.10 -0.46 6.58
CA GLN A 14 40.25 -1.93 6.52
C GLN A 14 39.15 -2.66 7.31
N GLU A 15 38.67 -2.06 8.39
CA GLU A 15 37.56 -2.57 9.20
C GLU A 15 36.27 -2.65 8.41
N ILE A 16 35.95 -1.61 7.63
CA ILE A 16 34.79 -1.61 6.72
C ILE A 16 34.97 -2.63 5.59
N LEU A 17 36.17 -2.69 4.99
CA LEU A 17 36.45 -3.65 3.92
C LEU A 17 36.17 -5.10 4.38
N LYS A 18 36.59 -5.47 5.58
CA LYS A 18 36.29 -6.80 6.16
C LYS A 18 34.78 -7.03 6.33
N SER A 19 34.05 -6.03 6.82
CA SER A 19 32.59 -6.12 6.98
C SER A 19 31.90 -6.31 5.64
N VAL A 20 32.29 -5.55 4.62
CA VAL A 20 31.78 -5.57 3.25
C VAL A 20 32.02 -6.94 2.60
N GLU A 21 33.23 -7.50 2.75
CA GLU A 21 33.59 -8.85 2.27
C GLU A 21 32.76 -9.95 2.97
N GLU A 22 32.62 -9.88 4.28
CA GLU A 22 31.80 -10.83 5.06
C GLU A 22 30.32 -10.78 4.69
N MET A 23 29.83 -9.60 4.28
CA MET A 23 28.45 -9.44 3.78
C MET A 23 28.29 -9.90 2.32
N GLY A 24 29.37 -10.34 1.66
CA GLY A 24 29.34 -10.85 0.29
C GLY A 24 29.26 -9.75 -0.77
N TYR A 25 29.61 -8.51 -0.45
CA TYR A 25 29.68 -7.43 -1.42
C TYR A 25 30.98 -7.54 -2.22
N ILE A 26 30.89 -7.80 -3.51
CA ILE A 26 32.04 -8.00 -4.40
C ILE A 26 32.49 -6.67 -5.02
N GLU A 27 31.54 -5.94 -5.59
CA GLU A 27 31.76 -4.66 -6.29
C GLU A 27 30.77 -3.61 -5.77
N PRO A 28 31.20 -2.33 -5.66
CA PRO A 28 30.28 -1.28 -5.28
C PRO A 28 29.25 -1.03 -6.38
N SER A 29 28.01 -0.84 -5.98
CA SER A 29 26.97 -0.38 -6.90
C SER A 29 27.30 1.03 -7.39
N GLN A 30 26.68 1.48 -8.48
CA GLN A 30 26.97 2.79 -9.05
C GLN A 30 26.74 3.92 -8.05
N ILE A 31 25.65 3.88 -7.25
CA ILE A 31 25.38 4.90 -6.22
C ILE A 31 26.46 4.90 -5.12
N GLN A 32 26.98 3.72 -4.76
CA GLN A 32 28.05 3.58 -3.78
C GLN A 32 29.36 4.12 -4.33
N ALA A 33 29.73 3.73 -5.54
CA ALA A 33 30.95 4.16 -6.21
C ALA A 33 31.04 5.71 -6.33
N GLU A 34 29.90 6.34 -6.66
CA GLU A 34 29.87 7.78 -6.87
C GLU A 34 29.67 8.58 -5.56
N ALA A 35 28.84 8.08 -4.60
CA ALA A 35 28.51 8.85 -3.40
C ALA A 35 29.54 8.72 -2.27
N ILE A 36 30.10 7.52 -2.01
CA ILE A 36 31.00 7.26 -0.88
C ILE A 36 32.19 8.25 -0.84
N PRO A 37 32.93 8.49 -1.94
CA PRO A 37 34.07 9.39 -1.89
C PRO A 37 33.71 10.84 -1.52
N HIS A 38 32.55 11.32 -1.97
CA HIS A 38 32.10 12.68 -1.67
C HIS A 38 31.64 12.81 -0.21
N VAL A 39 30.96 11.79 0.34
CA VAL A 39 30.56 11.78 1.75
C VAL A 39 31.81 11.74 2.65
N LEU A 40 32.84 10.93 2.33
CA LEU A 40 34.10 10.88 3.04
C LEU A 40 34.87 12.23 3.03
N GLN A 41 34.70 13.01 1.94
CA GLN A 41 35.29 14.35 1.83
C GLN A 41 34.51 15.44 2.59
N GLY A 42 33.44 15.09 3.30
CA GLY A 42 32.61 16.04 4.03
C GLY A 42 31.69 16.90 3.14
N ARG A 43 31.54 16.58 1.86
CA ARG A 43 30.69 17.36 0.94
C ARG A 43 29.21 17.01 1.12
N ASP A 44 28.34 17.98 0.94
CA ASP A 44 26.92 17.75 0.82
C ASP A 44 26.61 16.95 -0.45
N VAL A 45 25.70 15.97 -0.34
CA VAL A 45 25.37 15.05 -1.44
C VAL A 45 23.86 14.97 -1.64
N ILE A 46 23.43 14.96 -2.89
CA ILE A 46 22.09 14.60 -3.32
C ILE A 46 22.22 13.31 -4.12
N GLY A 47 21.86 12.18 -3.52
CA GLY A 47 21.81 10.88 -4.17
C GLY A 47 20.41 10.58 -4.74
N GLN A 48 20.26 10.69 -6.06
CA GLN A 48 19.01 10.29 -6.72
C GLN A 48 19.11 8.86 -7.23
N ALA A 49 18.53 7.92 -6.48
CA ALA A 49 18.56 6.50 -6.81
C ALA A 49 17.31 5.78 -6.24
N GLN A 50 16.87 4.73 -6.92
CA GLN A 50 15.71 3.91 -6.50
C GLN A 50 16.03 3.04 -5.27
N THR A 51 14.99 2.45 -4.64
CA THR A 51 15.15 1.43 -3.61
C THR A 51 15.85 0.19 -4.18
N GLY A 52 16.66 -0.48 -3.35
CA GLY A 52 17.40 -1.67 -3.79
C GLY A 52 18.69 -1.40 -4.58
N THR A 53 19.09 -0.15 -4.80
CA THR A 53 20.36 0.21 -5.48
C THR A 53 21.58 0.23 -4.56
N GLY A 54 21.40 -0.02 -3.25
CA GLY A 54 22.47 0.02 -2.27
C GLY A 54 22.69 1.39 -1.60
N LYS A 55 21.67 2.29 -1.60
CA LYS A 55 21.74 3.62 -0.96
C LYS A 55 22.18 3.56 0.50
N THR A 56 21.64 2.62 1.28
CA THR A 56 21.98 2.50 2.70
C THR A 56 23.47 2.34 2.92
N ALA A 57 24.11 1.44 2.20
CA ALA A 57 25.55 1.28 2.29
C ALA A 57 26.32 2.49 1.75
N ALA A 58 25.77 3.22 0.76
CA ALA A 58 26.40 4.42 0.20
C ALA A 58 26.59 5.56 1.22
N PHE A 59 25.71 5.66 2.22
CA PHE A 59 25.91 6.63 3.32
C PHE A 59 26.41 5.97 4.60
N ALA A 60 26.04 4.72 4.92
CA ALA A 60 26.45 4.08 6.17
C ALA A 60 27.96 3.81 6.22
N ILE A 61 28.55 3.33 5.13
CA ILE A 61 29.98 3.06 5.02
C ILE A 61 30.81 4.31 5.39
N PRO A 62 30.68 5.45 4.69
CA PRO A 62 31.47 6.63 5.01
C PRO A 62 31.16 7.22 6.39
N ILE A 63 29.92 7.15 6.88
CA ILE A 63 29.56 7.66 8.21
C ILE A 63 30.27 6.88 9.31
N ILE A 64 30.38 5.55 9.20
CA ILE A 64 31.09 4.74 10.18
C ILE A 64 32.58 5.11 10.24
N ASP A 65 33.19 5.41 9.11
CA ASP A 65 34.59 5.83 9.05
C ASP A 65 34.85 7.27 9.58
N LEU A 66 33.85 8.15 9.48
CA LEU A 66 33.92 9.54 9.93
C LEU A 66 33.64 9.73 11.41
N VAL A 67 32.93 8.77 12.03
CA VAL A 67 32.51 8.85 13.43
C VAL A 67 33.68 8.50 14.36
N ASP A 68 33.95 9.38 15.36
CA ASP A 68 34.89 9.07 16.44
C ASP A 68 34.29 8.06 17.44
N ALA A 69 34.83 6.84 17.43
CA ALA A 69 34.39 5.74 18.27
C ALA A 69 34.63 5.99 19.79
N ASP A 70 35.56 6.87 20.15
CA ASP A 70 35.86 7.19 21.55
C ASP A 70 34.95 8.32 22.10
N TYR A 71 34.22 9.02 21.23
CA TYR A 71 33.32 10.09 21.61
C TYR A 71 31.88 9.62 21.73
N ASN A 72 31.46 9.33 22.95
CA ASN A 72 30.16 8.70 23.28
C ASN A 72 28.95 9.67 23.22
N LYS A 73 28.83 10.43 22.11
CA LYS A 73 27.68 11.28 21.83
C LYS A 73 27.21 11.12 20.39
N PRO A 74 25.94 11.47 20.08
CA PRO A 74 25.47 11.47 18.70
C PRO A 74 26.29 12.39 17.81
N GLN A 75 26.86 11.82 16.75
CA GLN A 75 27.68 12.52 15.75
C GLN A 75 27.03 12.45 14.35
N ALA A 76 26.20 11.42 14.13
CA ALA A 76 25.43 11.27 12.92
C ALA A 76 23.97 10.98 13.23
N ILE A 77 23.05 11.57 12.44
CA ILE A 77 21.63 11.30 12.49
C ILE A 77 21.08 10.97 11.13
N ILE A 78 20.30 9.91 11.04
CA ILE A 78 19.64 9.45 9.83
C ILE A 78 18.14 9.53 10.03
N LEU A 79 17.43 10.29 9.20
CA LEU A 79 15.97 10.36 9.19
C LEU A 79 15.39 9.42 8.14
N CYS A 80 14.41 8.62 8.55
CA CYS A 80 13.71 7.65 7.71
C CYS A 80 12.20 7.85 7.81
N PRO A 81 11.42 7.59 6.73
CA PRO A 81 9.95 7.78 6.73
C PRO A 81 9.21 6.84 7.67
N THR A 82 9.70 5.61 7.83
CA THR A 82 9.02 4.55 8.57
C THR A 82 9.90 3.94 9.65
N ARG A 83 9.24 3.31 10.62
CA ARG A 83 9.90 2.60 11.73
C ARG A 83 10.68 1.40 11.23
N GLU A 84 10.07 0.69 10.29
CA GLU A 84 10.63 -0.51 9.67
C GLU A 84 11.95 -0.18 8.97
N LEU A 85 11.96 0.92 8.18
CA LEU A 85 13.18 1.37 7.52
C LEU A 85 14.24 1.85 8.52
N ALA A 86 13.84 2.55 9.59
CA ALA A 86 14.78 2.98 10.62
C ALA A 86 15.47 1.79 11.32
N VAL A 87 14.72 0.72 11.62
CA VAL A 87 15.27 -0.52 12.20
C VAL A 87 16.17 -1.24 11.18
N GLN A 88 15.78 -1.28 9.92
CA GLN A 88 16.56 -1.89 8.85
C GLN A 88 17.89 -1.17 8.65
N VAL A 89 17.85 0.17 8.52
CA VAL A 89 19.05 1.01 8.35
C VAL A 89 19.98 0.86 9.55
N GLU A 90 19.44 0.87 10.77
CA GLU A 90 20.23 0.65 12.00
C GLU A 90 20.87 -0.74 12.00
N GLY A 91 20.15 -1.79 11.59
CA GLY A 91 20.71 -3.14 11.44
C GLY A 91 21.85 -3.22 10.42
N GLU A 92 21.79 -2.43 9.32
CA GLU A 92 22.89 -2.33 8.36
C GLU A 92 24.11 -1.61 8.97
N PHE A 93 23.89 -0.54 9.75
CA PHE A 93 24.98 0.10 10.51
C PHE A 93 25.66 -0.89 11.46
N GLN A 94 24.89 -1.71 12.20
CA GLN A 94 25.46 -2.73 13.10
C GLN A 94 26.31 -3.76 12.35
N LYS A 95 25.84 -4.25 11.19
CA LYS A 95 26.59 -5.21 10.37
C LYS A 95 27.88 -4.60 9.83
N LEU A 96 27.81 -3.39 9.28
CA LEU A 96 28.97 -2.69 8.73
C LEU A 96 29.97 -2.30 9.81
N ALA A 97 29.51 -1.89 11.00
CA ALA A 97 30.37 -1.51 12.12
C ALA A 97 30.89 -2.71 12.94
N LYS A 98 30.67 -3.96 12.50
CA LYS A 98 30.98 -5.19 13.24
C LYS A 98 32.43 -5.25 13.75
N HIS A 99 33.37 -4.74 12.99
CA HIS A 99 34.79 -4.74 13.32
C HIS A 99 35.24 -3.50 14.12
N TYR A 100 34.31 -2.54 14.38
CA TYR A 100 34.54 -1.41 15.27
C TYR A 100 34.04 -1.72 16.69
N LYS A 101 34.93 -1.71 17.69
CA LYS A 101 34.61 -2.16 19.05
C LYS A 101 33.70 -1.21 19.85
N LYS A 102 33.60 0.08 19.45
CA LYS A 102 32.95 1.11 20.27
C LYS A 102 31.89 1.93 19.54
N ILE A 103 31.66 1.69 18.25
CA ILE A 103 30.60 2.38 17.51
C ILE A 103 29.27 1.73 17.83
N ASN A 104 28.36 2.52 18.39
CA ASN A 104 27.00 2.10 18.71
C ASN A 104 26.00 2.91 17.89
N SER A 105 25.01 2.22 17.36
CA SER A 105 23.85 2.81 16.69
C SER A 105 22.58 2.55 17.49
N LEU A 106 21.57 3.41 17.30
CA LEU A 106 20.25 3.26 17.93
C LEU A 106 19.16 3.69 16.98
N ALA A 107 18.18 2.81 16.78
CA ALA A 107 16.94 3.17 16.11
C ALA A 107 15.96 3.84 17.09
N ILE A 108 15.44 5.05 16.76
CA ILE A 108 14.43 5.77 17.54
C ILE A 108 13.18 6.04 16.72
N TYR A 109 12.06 5.48 17.14
CA TYR A 109 10.79 5.56 16.41
C TYR A 109 9.59 5.48 17.33
N GLY A 110 8.44 5.93 16.83
CA GLY A 110 7.18 5.92 17.60
C GLY A 110 6.62 4.50 17.77
N GLY A 111 5.87 4.27 18.87
CA GLY A 111 5.22 2.96 19.16
C GLY A 111 6.06 2.01 20.00
N GLU A 112 7.34 2.29 20.20
CA GLU A 112 8.15 1.66 21.23
C GLU A 112 8.21 2.51 22.50
N SER A 113 8.53 1.87 23.67
CA SER A 113 8.73 2.58 24.92
C SER A 113 9.86 3.61 24.81
N ILE A 114 9.52 4.87 25.03
CA ILE A 114 10.50 5.96 25.00
C ILE A 114 11.58 5.79 26.08
N ASP A 115 11.24 5.21 27.23
CA ASP A 115 12.17 5.00 28.35
C ASP A 115 13.28 4.01 27.99
N LYS A 116 12.99 3.03 27.12
CA LYS A 116 14.02 2.13 26.58
C LYS A 116 15.01 2.91 25.72
N GLN A 117 14.51 3.75 24.83
CA GLN A 117 15.33 4.58 23.94
C GLN A 117 16.17 5.57 24.75
N ILE A 118 15.58 6.23 25.75
CA ILE A 118 16.29 7.14 26.67
C ILE A 118 17.43 6.42 27.42
N ARG A 119 17.20 5.18 27.90
CA ARG A 119 18.24 4.41 28.59
C ARG A 119 19.44 4.10 27.68
N VAL A 120 19.19 3.80 26.42
CA VAL A 120 20.27 3.52 25.46
C VAL A 120 21.00 4.82 25.07
N LEU A 121 20.28 5.91 24.80
CA LEU A 121 20.88 7.23 24.52
C LEU A 121 21.80 7.68 25.67
N ARG A 122 21.41 7.45 26.93
CA ARG A 122 22.24 7.77 28.11
C ARG A 122 23.51 6.94 28.23
N LYS A 123 23.54 5.72 27.66
CA LYS A 123 24.77 4.90 27.64
C LYS A 123 25.80 5.41 26.63
N GLY A 124 25.37 6.26 25.71
CA GLY A 124 26.19 6.79 24.63
C GLY A 124 26.01 6.01 23.34
N VAL A 125 25.64 6.74 22.28
CA VAL A 125 25.55 6.25 20.92
C VAL A 125 26.11 7.31 19.99
N GLN A 126 26.82 6.90 18.96
CA GLN A 126 27.41 7.79 17.97
C GLN A 126 26.46 8.03 16.80
N ILE A 127 25.63 7.05 16.46
CA ILE A 127 24.76 7.06 15.28
C ILE A 127 23.32 6.88 15.74
N VAL A 128 22.45 7.82 15.36
CA VAL A 128 21.01 7.76 15.64
C VAL A 128 20.27 7.62 14.32
N VAL A 129 19.43 6.59 14.19
CA VAL A 129 18.53 6.40 13.04
C VAL A 129 17.10 6.56 13.53
N GLY A 130 16.30 7.42 12.91
CA GLY A 130 14.95 7.61 13.47
C GLY A 130 13.91 8.18 12.53
N THR A 131 12.66 8.07 12.97
CA THR A 131 11.55 8.77 12.30
C THR A 131 11.45 10.21 12.79
N PRO A 132 11.16 11.19 11.91
CA PRO A 132 11.24 12.63 12.23
C PRO A 132 10.48 13.01 13.51
N GLY A 133 9.22 12.61 13.66
CA GLY A 133 8.41 12.97 14.82
C GLY A 133 8.96 12.44 16.17
N ARG A 134 9.57 11.20 16.19
CA ARG A 134 10.15 10.67 17.44
C ARG A 134 11.51 11.31 17.73
N VAL A 135 12.30 11.63 16.72
CA VAL A 135 13.53 12.40 16.88
C VAL A 135 13.20 13.75 17.51
N GLN A 136 12.20 14.46 16.99
CA GLN A 136 11.73 15.72 17.53
C GLN A 136 11.22 15.60 19.00
N ASP A 137 10.52 14.51 19.34
CA ASP A 137 10.07 14.25 20.71
C ASP A 137 11.25 14.11 21.70
N HIS A 138 12.32 13.39 21.29
CA HIS A 138 13.54 13.29 22.09
C HIS A 138 14.29 14.61 22.22
N ILE A 139 14.34 15.44 21.17
CA ILE A 139 14.93 16.79 21.19
C ILE A 139 14.17 17.67 22.16
N LYS A 140 12.83 17.75 22.03
CA LYS A 140 11.96 18.54 22.93
C LYS A 140 12.08 18.14 24.40
N ARG A 141 12.33 16.85 24.68
CA ARG A 141 12.59 16.33 26.04
C ARG A 141 14.02 16.54 26.53
N GLY A 142 14.92 17.04 25.70
CA GLY A 142 16.35 17.19 26.01
C GLY A 142 17.09 15.86 26.20
N THR A 143 16.50 14.75 25.76
CA THR A 143 17.09 13.40 25.86
C THR A 143 17.98 13.05 24.68
N LEU A 144 17.84 13.74 23.54
CA LEU A 144 18.73 13.74 22.40
C LEU A 144 19.23 15.18 22.18
N LYS A 145 20.54 15.37 22.24
CA LYS A 145 21.20 16.64 21.99
C LYS A 145 21.92 16.56 20.66
N LEU A 146 21.73 17.56 19.80
CA LEU A 146 22.28 17.59 18.44
C LEU A 146 23.54 18.47 18.30
N ASN A 147 24.03 19.06 19.39
CA ASN A 147 25.14 20.01 19.35
C ASN A 147 26.43 19.43 18.76
N ASP A 148 26.63 18.13 18.89
CA ASP A 148 27.83 17.42 18.44
C ASP A 148 27.58 16.64 17.13
N VAL A 149 26.41 16.79 16.50
CA VAL A 149 26.04 16.08 15.28
C VAL A 149 26.59 16.82 14.06
N GLY A 150 27.61 16.24 13.43
CA GLY A 150 28.25 16.77 12.23
C GLY A 150 27.65 16.29 10.91
N ILE A 151 26.86 15.22 10.93
CA ILE A 151 26.30 14.63 9.70
C ILE A 151 24.82 14.33 9.88
N ILE A 152 24.00 14.77 8.89
CA ILE A 152 22.60 14.34 8.78
C ILE A 152 22.34 13.71 7.43
N VAL A 153 21.62 12.58 7.44
CA VAL A 153 21.09 11.93 6.23
C VAL A 153 19.57 11.93 6.26
N LEU A 154 18.97 12.30 5.15
CA LEU A 154 17.54 12.10 4.90
C LEU A 154 17.41 10.98 3.86
N ASP A 155 16.98 9.79 4.31
CA ASP A 155 16.75 8.64 3.43
C ASP A 155 15.27 8.53 3.06
N GLU A 156 14.99 8.27 1.79
CA GLU A 156 13.63 8.32 1.20
C GLU A 156 12.95 9.67 1.52
N ALA A 157 13.65 10.78 1.22
CA ALA A 157 13.18 12.12 1.57
C ALA A 157 11.84 12.48 0.89
N ASP A 158 11.60 12.02 -0.33
CA ASP A 158 10.33 12.14 -1.05
C ASP A 158 9.19 11.51 -0.25
N GLU A 159 9.37 10.29 0.23
CA GLU A 159 8.40 9.57 1.04
C GLU A 159 8.10 10.28 2.36
N MET A 160 9.11 10.85 3.02
CA MET A 160 8.90 11.63 4.24
C MET A 160 8.02 12.86 3.99
N LEU A 161 8.19 13.53 2.85
CA LEU A 161 7.36 14.69 2.51
C LEU A 161 5.93 14.29 2.16
N ASP A 162 5.74 13.20 1.43
CA ASP A 162 4.41 12.66 1.11
C ASP A 162 3.63 12.24 2.36
N MET A 163 4.35 11.78 3.39
CA MET A 163 3.78 11.49 4.72
C MET A 163 3.52 12.74 5.56
N GLY A 164 3.87 13.93 5.09
CA GLY A 164 3.65 15.20 5.79
C GLY A 164 4.68 15.54 6.86
N PHE A 165 5.84 14.89 6.89
CA PHE A 165 6.90 15.13 7.88
C PHE A 165 7.77 16.37 7.60
N ARG A 166 7.37 17.23 6.65
CA ARG A 166 8.15 18.41 6.30
C ARG A 166 8.51 19.28 7.51
N ASP A 167 7.50 19.61 8.32
CA ASP A 167 7.69 20.49 9.48
C ASP A 167 8.56 19.83 10.55
N ASP A 168 8.44 18.52 10.74
CA ASP A 168 9.26 17.77 11.68
C ASP A 168 10.73 17.72 11.22
N ILE A 169 10.97 17.50 9.92
CA ILE A 169 12.32 17.53 9.32
C ILE A 169 12.95 18.92 9.49
N GLU A 170 12.22 19.98 9.12
CA GLU A 170 12.71 21.35 9.27
C GLU A 170 12.99 21.70 10.72
N ALA A 171 12.20 21.20 11.69
CA ALA A 171 12.42 21.40 13.10
C ALA A 171 13.72 20.71 13.58
N VAL A 172 13.99 19.48 13.13
CA VAL A 172 15.25 18.79 13.43
C VAL A 172 16.45 19.55 12.85
N LEU A 173 16.38 19.95 11.57
CA LEU A 173 17.46 20.66 10.89
C LEU A 173 17.81 22.01 11.53
N LYS A 174 16.84 22.71 12.13
CA LYS A 174 17.03 23.99 12.85
C LYS A 174 17.76 23.84 14.19
N GLU A 175 17.64 22.69 14.84
CA GLU A 175 18.27 22.39 16.14
C GLU A 175 19.71 21.88 15.99
N MET A 176 20.16 21.64 14.76
CA MET A 176 21.52 21.18 14.45
C MET A 176 22.51 22.33 14.26
N PRO A 177 23.80 22.08 14.44
CA PRO A 177 24.86 23.05 14.10
C PRO A 177 24.74 23.54 12.65
N GLU A 178 25.14 24.81 12.39
CA GLU A 178 25.19 25.36 11.03
C GLU A 178 26.28 24.66 10.20
N GLU A 179 27.44 24.42 10.81
CA GLU A 179 28.52 23.65 10.20
C GLU A 179 28.22 22.16 10.35
N ARG A 180 27.66 21.56 9.30
CA ARG A 180 27.36 20.13 9.20
C ARG A 180 27.37 19.67 7.76
N GLN A 181 27.57 18.42 7.56
CA GLN A 181 27.33 17.74 6.30
C GLN A 181 25.86 17.31 6.19
N THR A 182 25.20 17.63 5.08
CA THR A 182 23.81 17.27 4.84
C THR A 182 23.71 16.41 3.58
N VAL A 183 23.18 15.19 3.73
CA VAL A 183 23.05 14.19 2.65
C VAL A 183 21.59 13.85 2.43
N PHE A 184 21.12 13.97 1.19
CA PHE A 184 19.77 13.59 0.79
C PHE A 184 19.84 12.37 -0.11
N PHE A 185 19.07 11.34 0.22
CA PHE A 185 18.76 10.23 -0.68
C PHE A 185 17.27 10.21 -0.98
N SER A 186 16.93 10.16 -2.26
CA SER A 186 15.55 10.16 -2.74
C SER A 186 15.44 9.42 -4.07
N ALA A 187 14.31 8.79 -4.34
CA ALA A 187 14.03 8.21 -5.65
C ALA A 187 13.64 9.32 -6.65
N THR A 188 12.92 10.32 -6.16
CA THR A 188 12.40 11.45 -6.94
C THR A 188 12.85 12.78 -6.37
N MET A 189 12.88 13.82 -7.20
CA MET A 189 13.28 15.16 -6.80
C MET A 189 12.20 16.19 -7.13
N PRO A 190 10.99 16.07 -6.50
CA PRO A 190 9.94 17.05 -6.69
C PRO A 190 10.33 18.40 -6.09
N LYS A 191 9.62 19.45 -6.51
CA LYS A 191 9.93 20.83 -6.07
C LYS A 191 10.08 20.99 -4.55
N PRO A 192 9.23 20.38 -3.68
CA PRO A 192 9.41 20.51 -2.23
C PRO A 192 10.76 19.96 -1.71
N ILE A 193 11.29 18.87 -2.31
CA ILE A 193 12.62 18.34 -1.98
C ILE A 193 13.70 19.33 -2.44
N MET A 194 13.59 19.83 -3.68
CA MET A 194 14.53 20.81 -4.20
C MET A 194 14.57 22.11 -3.37
N ASP A 195 13.43 22.50 -2.81
CA ASP A 195 13.37 23.68 -1.92
C ASP A 195 14.10 23.41 -0.59
N LEU A 196 13.99 22.18 -0.04
CA LEU A 196 14.75 21.79 1.16
C LEU A 196 16.25 21.71 0.89
N THR A 197 16.66 21.11 -0.22
CA THR A 197 18.09 21.02 -0.57
C THR A 197 18.71 22.40 -0.71
N LYS A 198 18.06 23.34 -1.41
CA LYS A 198 18.52 24.73 -1.55
C LYS A 198 18.64 25.48 -0.23
N LYS A 199 17.81 25.13 0.76
CA LYS A 199 17.77 25.81 2.06
C LYS A 199 18.82 25.27 3.04
N TYR A 200 19.12 23.97 2.99
CA TYR A 200 19.88 23.29 4.04
C TYR A 200 21.17 22.64 3.56
N GLN A 201 21.48 22.71 2.26
CA GLN A 201 22.75 22.22 1.70
C GLN A 201 23.59 23.36 1.09
N VAL A 202 24.89 23.19 1.14
CA VAL A 202 25.86 24.13 0.57
C VAL A 202 26.62 23.43 -0.57
N ASP A 203 26.49 23.93 -1.79
CA ASP A 203 27.12 23.38 -3.01
C ASP A 203 27.10 21.84 -3.11
N PRO A 204 25.91 21.20 -3.07
CA PRO A 204 25.80 19.75 -3.01
C PRO A 204 26.25 19.07 -4.31
N VAL A 205 26.96 17.96 -4.18
CA VAL A 205 27.24 17.07 -5.30
C VAL A 205 25.97 16.29 -5.65
N ILE A 206 25.55 16.36 -6.90
CA ILE A 206 24.38 15.62 -7.38
C ILE A 206 24.86 14.32 -8.01
N VAL A 207 24.64 13.22 -7.29
CA VAL A 207 24.86 11.85 -7.78
C VAL A 207 23.55 11.34 -8.31
N LYS A 208 23.44 11.27 -9.61
CA LYS A 208 22.21 10.82 -10.27
C LYS A 208 22.49 9.53 -11.02
N ILE A 209 22.02 8.43 -10.44
CA ILE A 209 22.06 7.17 -11.14
C ILE A 209 21.05 7.25 -12.26
N ALA A 210 21.57 7.23 -13.50
CA ALA A 210 20.71 7.19 -14.67
C ALA A 210 19.66 6.07 -14.46
N LYS A 211 18.41 6.37 -14.71
CA LYS A 211 17.37 5.34 -14.77
C LYS A 211 17.86 4.30 -15.80
N LYS A 212 18.63 3.30 -15.38
CA LYS A 212 18.54 2.01 -16.07
C LYS A 212 17.05 1.75 -16.08
N GLU A 213 16.48 1.60 -17.26
CA GLU A 213 15.05 1.37 -17.47
C GLU A 213 14.50 0.68 -16.26
N LEU A 214 13.58 1.36 -15.58
CA LEU A 214 13.02 0.98 -14.28
C LEU A 214 13.15 -0.52 -14.16
N THR A 215 13.67 -1.07 -13.08
CA THR A 215 13.81 -2.52 -12.81
C THR A 215 12.52 -3.32 -13.06
N VAL A 216 11.63 -2.73 -13.82
CA VAL A 216 10.39 -3.20 -14.40
C VAL A 216 10.64 -4.23 -15.48
N SER A 217 11.87 -4.27 -16.09
CA SER A 217 12.21 -5.25 -17.13
C SER A 217 12.14 -6.71 -16.66
N ASN A 218 12.34 -6.95 -15.36
CA ASN A 218 12.27 -8.29 -14.77
C ASN A 218 10.91 -8.55 -14.09
N ILE A 219 9.96 -7.60 -14.17
CA ILE A 219 8.64 -7.73 -13.58
C ILE A 219 7.63 -7.84 -14.71
N GLU A 220 7.02 -9.00 -14.84
CA GLU A 220 5.87 -9.18 -15.71
C GLU A 220 4.68 -8.38 -15.15
N GLN A 221 4.09 -7.50 -15.97
CA GLN A 221 2.98 -6.67 -15.56
C GLN A 221 1.72 -7.06 -16.32
N VAL A 222 0.72 -7.48 -15.58
CA VAL A 222 -0.55 -7.91 -16.15
C VAL A 222 -1.74 -7.21 -15.49
N TYR A 223 -2.88 -7.17 -16.18
CA TYR A 223 -4.11 -6.71 -15.56
C TYR A 223 -5.29 -7.62 -15.91
N TYR A 224 -6.26 -7.65 -14.99
CA TYR A 224 -7.52 -8.37 -15.14
C TYR A 224 -8.68 -7.40 -15.00
N GLU A 225 -9.63 -7.47 -15.93
CA GLU A 225 -10.91 -6.78 -15.80
C GLU A 225 -11.86 -7.63 -14.94
N VAL A 226 -12.26 -7.12 -13.77
CA VAL A 226 -13.02 -7.87 -12.79
C VAL A 226 -14.08 -7.01 -12.11
N LYS A 227 -15.25 -7.60 -11.81
CA LYS A 227 -16.26 -6.95 -10.95
C LYS A 227 -15.69 -6.71 -9.55
N SER A 228 -15.93 -5.55 -8.96
CA SER A 228 -15.40 -5.19 -7.63
C SER A 228 -15.70 -6.25 -6.56
N SER A 229 -16.89 -6.86 -6.58
CA SER A 229 -17.29 -7.91 -5.64
C SER A 229 -16.52 -9.22 -5.79
N LEU A 230 -15.89 -9.46 -6.95
CA LEU A 230 -15.20 -10.71 -7.29
C LEU A 230 -13.65 -10.58 -7.29
N LYS A 231 -13.12 -9.41 -6.91
CA LYS A 231 -11.66 -9.20 -6.86
C LYS A 231 -10.94 -10.25 -6.00
N VAL A 232 -11.45 -10.50 -4.79
CA VAL A 232 -10.82 -11.46 -3.87
C VAL A 232 -10.95 -12.89 -4.39
N ASP A 233 -12.10 -13.25 -4.99
CA ASP A 233 -12.30 -14.59 -5.56
C ASP A 233 -11.31 -14.84 -6.71
N LEU A 234 -11.11 -13.83 -7.59
CA LEU A 234 -10.12 -13.92 -8.66
C LEU A 234 -8.69 -13.98 -8.10
N MET A 235 -8.36 -13.13 -7.13
CA MET A 235 -7.04 -13.12 -6.48
C MET A 235 -6.72 -14.48 -5.85
N ALA A 236 -7.67 -15.05 -5.09
CA ALA A 236 -7.52 -16.37 -4.51
C ALA A 236 -7.31 -17.46 -5.57
N ARG A 237 -8.01 -17.34 -6.71
CA ARG A 237 -7.84 -18.24 -7.85
C ARG A 237 -6.44 -18.11 -8.46
N LEU A 238 -5.96 -16.88 -8.71
CA LEU A 238 -4.64 -16.62 -9.27
C LEU A 238 -3.52 -17.15 -8.36
N ILE A 239 -3.60 -16.88 -7.05
CA ILE A 239 -2.62 -17.37 -6.07
C ILE A 239 -2.53 -18.90 -6.12
N LYS A 240 -3.67 -19.58 -6.20
CA LYS A 240 -3.71 -21.06 -6.26
C LYS A 240 -3.20 -21.59 -7.59
N VAL A 241 -3.58 -20.98 -8.72
CA VAL A 241 -3.15 -21.43 -10.07
C VAL A 241 -1.66 -21.26 -10.26
N HIS A 242 -1.12 -20.10 -9.91
CA HIS A 242 0.31 -19.82 -10.12
C HIS A 242 1.18 -20.30 -8.96
N GLN A 243 0.59 -20.80 -7.86
CA GLN A 243 1.29 -21.31 -6.68
C GLN A 243 2.31 -20.31 -6.11
N TYR A 244 1.97 -19.02 -6.11
CA TYR A 244 2.86 -18.00 -5.56
C TYR A 244 3.19 -18.28 -4.09
N GLY A 245 4.48 -18.39 -3.77
CA GLY A 245 4.96 -18.65 -2.42
C GLY A 245 4.71 -17.47 -1.50
N LEU A 246 5.30 -16.31 -1.80
CA LEU A 246 5.06 -15.07 -1.05
C LEU A 246 4.47 -14.00 -1.97
N SER A 247 3.40 -13.37 -1.51
CA SER A 247 2.71 -12.32 -2.24
C SER A 247 2.39 -11.12 -1.37
N VAL A 248 2.43 -9.91 -1.94
CA VAL A 248 1.99 -8.68 -1.29
C VAL A 248 0.78 -8.12 -2.03
N VAL A 249 -0.28 -7.80 -1.29
CA VAL A 249 -1.52 -7.23 -1.81
C VAL A 249 -1.65 -5.79 -1.32
N PHE A 250 -1.79 -4.85 -2.23
CA PHE A 250 -1.95 -3.43 -1.93
C PHE A 250 -3.40 -2.98 -2.00
N CYS A 251 -3.92 -2.45 -0.89
CA CYS A 251 -5.23 -1.83 -0.76
C CYS A 251 -5.10 -0.35 -0.41
N ASN A 252 -5.98 0.50 -0.95
CA ASN A 252 -5.93 1.95 -0.68
C ASN A 252 -6.46 2.34 0.71
N THR A 253 -7.14 1.44 1.42
CA THR A 253 -7.69 1.73 2.76
C THR A 253 -7.50 0.56 3.72
N LYS A 254 -7.32 0.87 5.02
CA LYS A 254 -7.20 -0.12 6.09
C LYS A 254 -8.41 -1.07 6.17
N ARG A 255 -9.63 -0.54 6.00
CA ARG A 255 -10.86 -1.35 5.99
C ARG A 255 -10.85 -2.39 4.88
N MET A 256 -10.39 -2.00 3.67
CA MET A 256 -10.29 -2.93 2.55
C MET A 256 -9.21 -3.98 2.79
N THR A 257 -8.13 -3.60 3.50
CA THR A 257 -7.07 -4.52 3.91
C THR A 257 -7.63 -5.64 4.80
N ASP A 258 -8.41 -5.28 5.83
CA ASP A 258 -9.05 -6.25 6.73
C ASP A 258 -10.04 -7.15 5.98
N GLU A 259 -10.94 -6.55 5.18
CA GLU A 259 -11.95 -7.28 4.41
C GLU A 259 -11.32 -8.27 3.41
N ALA A 260 -10.28 -7.85 2.70
CA ALA A 260 -9.57 -8.72 1.76
C ALA A 260 -8.86 -9.87 2.47
N THR A 261 -8.26 -9.60 3.64
CA THR A 261 -7.58 -10.62 4.46
C THR A 261 -8.56 -11.68 4.96
N GLU A 262 -9.70 -11.27 5.53
CA GLU A 262 -10.74 -12.21 6.00
C GLU A 262 -11.27 -13.08 4.86
N ARG A 263 -11.54 -12.49 3.70
CA ARG A 263 -12.03 -13.24 2.54
C ARG A 263 -10.99 -14.18 1.95
N LEU A 264 -9.69 -13.81 1.93
CA LEU A 264 -8.61 -14.72 1.53
C LEU A 264 -8.50 -15.90 2.49
N ALA A 265 -8.60 -15.66 3.80
CA ALA A 265 -8.62 -16.72 4.80
C ALA A 265 -9.80 -17.68 4.61
N ALA A 266 -11.00 -17.17 4.25
CA ALA A 266 -12.15 -17.99 3.89
C ALA A 266 -11.91 -18.87 2.65
N HIS A 267 -11.01 -18.45 1.74
CA HIS A 267 -10.54 -19.27 0.61
C HIS A 267 -9.39 -20.23 0.97
N GLY A 268 -9.03 -20.36 2.26
CA GLY A 268 -7.94 -21.23 2.74
C GLY A 268 -6.55 -20.71 2.43
N ILE A 269 -6.39 -19.39 2.23
CA ILE A 269 -5.09 -18.75 1.98
C ILE A 269 -4.62 -18.12 3.30
N ALA A 270 -3.39 -18.43 3.72
CA ALA A 270 -2.78 -17.85 4.91
C ALA A 270 -2.41 -16.38 4.64
N ALA A 271 -3.31 -15.46 4.97
CA ALA A 271 -3.18 -14.03 4.77
C ALA A 271 -3.14 -13.28 6.11
N GLU A 272 -2.34 -12.22 6.20
CA GLU A 272 -2.27 -11.32 7.36
C GLU A 272 -2.40 -9.86 6.89
N ALA A 273 -3.12 -9.04 7.67
CA ALA A 273 -3.30 -7.63 7.40
C ALA A 273 -2.16 -6.78 7.99
N LEU A 274 -1.74 -5.74 7.27
CA LEU A 274 -0.74 -4.77 7.73
C LEU A 274 -1.18 -3.34 7.42
N HIS A 275 -1.60 -2.59 8.45
CA HIS A 275 -2.05 -1.21 8.33
C HIS A 275 -1.79 -0.38 9.59
N GLY A 276 -2.05 0.92 9.53
CA GLY A 276 -1.67 1.88 10.58
C GLY A 276 -2.37 1.71 11.94
N ASP A 277 -3.47 0.95 12.02
CA ASP A 277 -4.19 0.73 13.29
C ASP A 277 -3.56 -0.40 14.13
N LEU A 278 -2.65 -1.20 13.56
CA LEU A 278 -1.94 -2.24 14.29
C LEU A 278 -0.91 -1.62 15.24
N SER A 279 -0.86 -2.14 16.46
CA SER A 279 0.24 -1.84 17.39
C SER A 279 1.58 -2.35 16.83
N GLN A 280 2.70 -1.78 17.29
CA GLN A 280 4.03 -2.21 16.81
C GLN A 280 4.28 -3.70 17.05
N VAL A 281 3.91 -4.21 18.21
CA VAL A 281 4.04 -5.65 18.54
C VAL A 281 3.27 -6.54 17.56
N GLN A 282 2.07 -6.10 17.15
CA GLN A 282 1.29 -6.83 16.14
C GLN A 282 1.95 -6.77 14.77
N ARG A 283 2.44 -5.59 14.34
CA ARG A 283 3.18 -5.43 13.08
C ARG A 283 4.40 -6.32 13.02
N ASP A 284 5.22 -6.33 14.07
CA ASP A 284 6.42 -7.16 14.15
C ASP A 284 6.07 -8.65 14.08
N LYS A 285 4.98 -9.07 14.74
CA LYS A 285 4.48 -10.45 14.68
C LYS A 285 4.04 -10.83 13.27
N VAL A 286 3.29 -9.97 12.58
CA VAL A 286 2.85 -10.17 11.19
C VAL A 286 4.05 -10.28 10.26
N MET A 287 4.99 -9.34 10.35
CA MET A 287 6.20 -9.33 9.52
C MET A 287 7.08 -10.56 9.76
N ASN A 288 7.20 -11.00 11.01
CA ASN A 288 7.95 -12.22 11.32
C ASN A 288 7.28 -13.48 10.76
N LYS A 289 5.94 -13.58 10.80
CA LYS A 289 5.21 -14.68 10.18
C LYS A 289 5.43 -14.68 8.66
N PHE A 290 5.35 -13.52 8.02
CA PHE A 290 5.53 -13.38 6.59
C PHE A 290 6.95 -13.75 6.14
N ARG A 291 8.01 -13.23 6.82
CA ARG A 291 9.40 -13.58 6.53
C ARG A 291 9.69 -15.07 6.68
N LYS A 292 9.04 -15.73 7.62
CA LYS A 292 9.22 -17.18 7.88
C LYS A 292 8.33 -18.07 7.01
N GLY A 293 7.49 -17.49 6.13
CA GLY A 293 6.57 -18.25 5.27
C GLY A 293 5.36 -18.85 5.97
N PHE A 294 5.10 -18.53 7.27
CA PHE A 294 3.87 -18.94 7.96
C PHE A 294 2.62 -18.20 7.46
N CYS A 295 2.82 -17.12 6.74
CA CYS A 295 1.81 -16.36 6.04
C CYS A 295 2.31 -16.18 4.61
N SER A 296 1.54 -16.64 3.62
CA SER A 296 1.91 -16.56 2.21
C SER A 296 1.48 -15.23 1.56
N VAL A 297 0.51 -14.54 2.15
CA VAL A 297 -0.05 -13.30 1.60
C VAL A 297 -0.06 -12.20 2.64
N LEU A 298 0.65 -11.12 2.38
CA LEU A 298 0.59 -9.90 3.17
C LEU A 298 -0.33 -8.89 2.49
N VAL A 299 -1.45 -8.55 3.14
CA VAL A 299 -2.38 -7.52 2.64
C VAL A 299 -2.08 -6.20 3.35
N ALA A 300 -1.71 -5.15 2.61
CA ALA A 300 -1.20 -3.94 3.22
C ALA A 300 -1.71 -2.65 2.55
N THR A 301 -1.68 -1.54 3.30
CA THR A 301 -1.78 -0.19 2.74
C THR A 301 -0.40 0.31 2.33
N ASP A 302 -0.32 1.28 1.40
CA ASP A 302 0.97 1.85 0.95
C ASP A 302 1.85 2.28 2.11
N VAL A 303 1.32 3.08 3.04
CA VAL A 303 2.06 3.59 4.20
C VAL A 303 2.61 2.46 5.07
N ALA A 304 1.83 1.40 5.27
CA ALA A 304 2.26 0.29 6.11
C ALA A 304 3.24 -0.66 5.42
N ALA A 305 3.17 -0.73 4.09
CA ALA A 305 4.06 -1.56 3.28
C ALA A 305 5.39 -0.86 2.92
N ARG A 306 5.52 0.44 3.20
CA ARG A 306 6.79 1.16 3.06
C ARG A 306 7.84 0.59 4.00
N GLY A 307 9.06 0.45 3.51
CA GLY A 307 10.16 -0.13 4.28
C GLY A 307 10.06 -1.64 4.52
N ILE A 308 9.09 -2.35 3.90
CA ILE A 308 9.08 -3.81 3.93
C ILE A 308 10.26 -4.32 3.10
N ASP A 309 11.21 -4.92 3.79
CA ASP A 309 12.30 -5.65 3.18
C ASP A 309 12.07 -7.15 3.43
N VAL A 310 11.54 -7.78 2.40
CA VAL A 310 11.32 -9.23 2.35
C VAL A 310 11.80 -9.72 1.01
N ASP A 311 12.75 -10.62 1.05
CA ASP A 311 13.22 -11.33 -0.13
C ASP A 311 12.17 -12.34 -0.60
N ASN A 312 12.26 -12.69 -1.88
CA ASN A 312 11.44 -13.73 -2.49
C ASN A 312 9.93 -13.44 -2.56
N VAL A 313 9.51 -12.16 -2.62
CA VAL A 313 8.15 -11.83 -3.01
C VAL A 313 8.00 -12.11 -4.50
N GLU A 314 7.15 -13.08 -4.84
CA GLU A 314 6.97 -13.57 -6.21
C GLU A 314 5.90 -12.76 -6.95
N ALA A 315 4.84 -12.34 -6.24
CA ALA A 315 3.77 -11.58 -6.83
C ALA A 315 3.37 -10.35 -6.01
N VAL A 316 3.07 -9.27 -6.71
CA VAL A 316 2.45 -8.07 -6.16
C VAL A 316 1.07 -7.90 -6.77
N PHE A 317 0.03 -7.86 -5.94
CA PHE A 317 -1.33 -7.60 -6.35
C PHE A 317 -1.71 -6.15 -6.02
N ASN A 318 -1.98 -5.35 -7.03
CA ASN A 318 -2.65 -4.08 -6.87
C ASN A 318 -4.17 -4.31 -6.83
N TYR A 319 -4.68 -4.65 -5.61
CA TYR A 319 -6.11 -4.81 -5.35
C TYR A 319 -6.86 -3.54 -5.72
N ASP A 320 -6.29 -2.40 -5.36
CA ASP A 320 -6.66 -1.09 -5.85
C ASP A 320 -5.46 -0.44 -6.52
N LEU A 321 -5.64 0.17 -7.69
CA LEU A 321 -4.58 0.94 -8.32
C LEU A 321 -4.15 2.11 -7.41
N PRO A 322 -2.87 2.41 -7.33
CA PRO A 322 -2.35 3.51 -6.50
C PRO A 322 -2.89 4.86 -6.98
N LEU A 323 -2.81 5.87 -6.12
CA LEU A 323 -3.30 7.22 -6.41
C LEU A 323 -2.34 8.01 -7.31
N ASP A 324 -1.07 7.68 -7.30
CA ASP A 324 -0.01 8.26 -8.11
C ASP A 324 0.89 7.18 -8.75
N GLU A 325 1.65 7.57 -9.76
CA GLU A 325 2.47 6.66 -10.55
C GLU A 325 3.74 6.24 -9.81
N GLU A 326 4.27 7.06 -8.93
CA GLU A 326 5.47 6.75 -8.14
C GLU A 326 5.18 5.62 -7.15
N ASN A 327 4.02 5.68 -6.47
CA ASN A 327 3.57 4.60 -5.61
C ASN A 327 3.40 3.27 -6.36
N TYR A 328 2.99 3.31 -7.64
CA TYR A 328 2.94 2.08 -8.45
C TYR A 328 4.31 1.40 -8.54
N VAL A 329 5.34 2.16 -8.85
CA VAL A 329 6.72 1.65 -8.96
C VAL A 329 7.21 1.13 -7.61
N HIS A 330 6.93 1.84 -6.51
CA HIS A 330 7.28 1.41 -5.16
C HIS A 330 6.58 0.12 -4.74
N ARG A 331 5.32 -0.09 -5.18
CA ARG A 331 4.58 -1.34 -4.93
C ARG A 331 5.18 -2.50 -5.70
N ILE A 332 5.31 -2.38 -7.03
CA ILE A 332 5.81 -3.47 -7.85
C ILE A 332 7.28 -3.79 -7.57
N GLY A 333 8.08 -2.81 -7.14
CA GLY A 333 9.44 -3.00 -6.67
C GLY A 333 9.57 -3.83 -5.39
N ARG A 334 8.48 -4.36 -4.82
CA ARG A 334 8.54 -5.39 -3.76
C ARG A 334 8.84 -6.77 -4.33
N THR A 335 8.60 -6.99 -5.62
CA THR A 335 9.01 -8.20 -6.35
C THR A 335 10.14 -7.91 -7.35
N GLY A 336 10.68 -8.94 -8.01
CA GLY A 336 11.73 -8.77 -9.02
C GLY A 336 13.08 -8.30 -8.48
N ARG A 337 13.37 -8.50 -7.18
CA ARG A 337 14.62 -8.08 -6.52
C ARG A 337 15.76 -9.06 -6.78
N ALA A 338 16.98 -8.56 -6.66
CA ALA A 338 18.23 -9.35 -6.78
C ALA A 338 18.31 -10.20 -8.06
N GLY A 339 17.80 -9.67 -9.19
CA GLY A 339 17.86 -10.35 -10.48
C GLY A 339 16.83 -11.47 -10.69
N LYS A 340 15.92 -11.68 -9.73
CA LYS A 340 14.79 -12.63 -9.86
C LYS A 340 13.68 -12.03 -10.72
N SER A 341 12.88 -12.88 -11.35
CA SER A 341 11.63 -12.48 -12.00
C SER A 341 10.52 -12.28 -10.96
N GLY A 342 9.54 -11.45 -11.28
CA GLY A 342 8.36 -11.22 -10.45
C GLY A 342 7.15 -10.87 -11.29
N THR A 343 5.95 -10.98 -10.71
CA THR A 343 4.70 -10.65 -11.40
C THR A 343 3.94 -9.55 -10.66
N ALA A 344 3.53 -8.50 -11.38
CA ALA A 344 2.66 -7.44 -10.88
C ALA A 344 1.27 -7.57 -11.51
N ILE A 345 0.27 -7.79 -10.68
CA ILE A 345 -1.10 -8.08 -11.08
C ILE A 345 -2.00 -6.90 -10.69
N ASN A 346 -2.70 -6.33 -11.66
CA ASN A 346 -3.55 -5.17 -11.48
C ASN A 346 -5.02 -5.51 -11.70
N PHE A 347 -5.91 -5.12 -10.77
CA PHE A 347 -7.34 -5.30 -10.94
C PHE A 347 -8.01 -4.03 -11.42
N ILE A 348 -8.74 -4.13 -12.54
CA ILE A 348 -9.46 -3.05 -13.18
C ILE A 348 -10.96 -3.30 -13.01
N THR A 349 -11.67 -2.36 -12.38
CA THR A 349 -13.10 -2.50 -12.08
C THR A 349 -13.99 -1.63 -12.96
N GLY A 350 -13.41 -0.73 -13.73
CA GLY A 350 -14.17 0.17 -14.57
C GLY A 350 -13.34 1.14 -15.40
N ARG A 351 -14.01 2.01 -16.14
CA ARG A 351 -13.38 2.95 -17.09
C ARG A 351 -12.32 3.85 -16.43
N ARG A 352 -12.57 4.28 -15.19
CA ARG A 352 -11.64 5.15 -14.44
C ARG A 352 -10.31 4.46 -14.21
N ASP A 353 -10.34 3.19 -13.79
CA ASP A 353 -9.13 2.40 -13.57
C ASP A 353 -8.38 2.17 -14.89
N GLY A 354 -9.13 1.96 -16.01
CA GLY A 354 -8.54 1.83 -17.34
C GLY A 354 -7.83 3.11 -17.85
N TYR A 355 -8.29 4.32 -17.47
CA TYR A 355 -7.55 5.55 -17.74
C TYR A 355 -6.26 5.62 -16.92
N ARG A 356 -6.36 5.30 -15.63
CA ARG A 356 -5.22 5.28 -14.70
C ARG A 356 -4.17 4.26 -15.14
N LEU A 357 -4.57 3.07 -15.58
CA LEU A 357 -3.65 2.07 -16.12
C LEU A 357 -2.82 2.61 -17.29
N ARG A 358 -3.44 3.34 -18.22
CA ARG A 358 -2.74 3.97 -19.35
C ARG A 358 -1.74 5.04 -18.91
N ASP A 359 -2.04 5.78 -17.83
CA ASP A 359 -1.10 6.76 -17.29
C ASP A 359 0.09 6.05 -16.64
N LEU A 360 -0.14 4.92 -15.95
CA LEU A 360 0.92 4.03 -15.42
C LEU A 360 1.82 3.47 -16.54
N GLU A 361 1.24 2.99 -17.65
CA GLU A 361 2.01 2.52 -18.81
C GLU A 361 2.92 3.61 -19.39
N LYS A 362 2.40 4.83 -19.54
CA LYS A 362 3.19 5.99 -20.02
C LYS A 362 4.33 6.33 -19.05
N PHE A 363 4.06 6.32 -17.75
CA PHE A 363 5.03 6.67 -16.72
C PHE A 363 6.14 5.63 -16.63
N THR A 364 5.77 4.36 -16.58
CA THR A 364 6.72 3.22 -16.47
C THR A 364 7.39 2.87 -17.79
N LYS A 365 6.86 3.35 -18.92
CA LYS A 365 7.26 2.96 -20.29
C LYS A 365 7.19 1.45 -20.52
N ALA A 366 6.38 0.74 -19.75
CA ALA A 366 6.16 -0.70 -19.84
C ALA A 366 4.74 -0.98 -20.33
N SER A 367 4.56 -2.03 -21.09
CA SER A 367 3.25 -2.52 -21.49
C SER A 367 2.67 -3.41 -20.40
N ILE A 368 1.45 -3.13 -19.97
CA ILE A 368 0.72 -3.96 -19.00
C ILE A 368 -0.26 -4.83 -19.77
N GLN A 369 -0.01 -6.14 -19.80
CA GLN A 369 -0.77 -7.06 -20.65
C GLN A 369 -2.14 -7.39 -20.05
N LYS A 370 -3.18 -7.40 -20.88
CA LYS A 370 -4.49 -7.90 -20.47
C LYS A 370 -4.47 -9.42 -20.43
N MET A 371 -4.93 -9.97 -19.30
CA MET A 371 -5.10 -11.40 -19.13
C MET A 371 -6.57 -11.73 -18.85
N ASP A 372 -6.98 -12.91 -19.27
CA ASP A 372 -8.28 -13.46 -18.93
C ASP A 372 -8.20 -14.28 -17.64
N PRO A 373 -9.24 -14.21 -16.78
CA PRO A 373 -9.29 -15.01 -15.56
C PRO A 373 -9.16 -16.50 -15.86
N PRO A 374 -8.35 -17.24 -15.07
CA PRO A 374 -8.22 -18.70 -15.26
C PRO A 374 -9.59 -19.39 -15.20
N SER A 375 -9.83 -20.28 -16.14
CA SER A 375 -11.08 -21.07 -16.21
C SER A 375 -11.17 -22.12 -15.10
N VAL A 376 -12.38 -22.62 -14.84
CA VAL A 376 -12.56 -23.73 -13.88
C VAL A 376 -11.83 -24.99 -14.37
N SER A 377 -11.78 -25.22 -15.68
CA SER A 377 -11.06 -26.35 -16.27
C SER A 377 -9.54 -26.30 -16.00
N GLU A 378 -8.94 -25.12 -16.09
CA GLU A 378 -7.51 -24.92 -15.74
C GLU A 378 -7.24 -25.19 -14.26
N LEU A 379 -8.14 -24.74 -13.36
CA LEU A 379 -8.05 -25.03 -11.92
C LEU A 379 -8.15 -26.54 -11.63
N ILE A 380 -9.06 -27.22 -12.31
CA ILE A 380 -9.22 -28.67 -12.16
C ILE A 380 -7.98 -29.39 -12.65
N GLN A 381 -7.44 -28.97 -13.80
CA GLN A 381 -6.21 -29.57 -14.36
C GLN A 381 -5.03 -29.38 -13.41
N MET A 382 -4.83 -28.15 -12.93
CA MET A 382 -3.77 -27.85 -11.95
C MET A 382 -3.87 -28.74 -10.69
N LYS A 383 -5.10 -28.91 -10.12
CA LYS A 383 -5.29 -29.79 -8.95
C LYS A 383 -4.97 -31.25 -9.26
N LYS A 384 -5.27 -31.71 -10.45
CA LYS A 384 -4.90 -33.07 -10.90
C LYS A 384 -3.39 -33.23 -10.99
N ASP A 385 -2.71 -32.25 -11.59
CA ASP A 385 -1.26 -32.26 -11.76
C ASP A 385 -0.55 -32.20 -10.41
N GLN A 386 -1.05 -31.35 -9.49
CA GLN A 386 -0.56 -31.25 -8.13
C GLN A 386 -0.71 -32.56 -7.37
N LEU A 387 -1.90 -33.19 -7.42
CA LEU A 387 -2.12 -34.48 -6.77
C LEU A 387 -1.20 -35.56 -7.33
N ALA A 388 -1.01 -35.59 -8.66
CA ALA A 388 -0.09 -36.54 -9.26
C ALA A 388 1.35 -36.37 -8.77
N LEU A 389 1.82 -35.12 -8.65
CA LEU A 389 3.15 -34.80 -8.13
C LEU A 389 3.27 -35.15 -6.63
N GLU A 390 2.26 -34.83 -5.81
CA GLU A 390 2.24 -35.16 -4.39
C GLU A 390 2.29 -36.69 -4.18
N VAL A 391 1.52 -37.44 -4.97
CA VAL A 391 1.55 -38.90 -4.92
C VAL A 391 2.93 -39.44 -5.29
N GLN A 392 3.56 -38.93 -6.37
CA GLN A 392 4.92 -39.32 -6.75
C GLN A 392 5.95 -39.04 -5.65
N ASN A 393 5.87 -37.87 -5.03
CA ASN A 393 6.76 -37.49 -3.93
C ASN A 393 6.57 -38.39 -2.73
N LYS A 394 5.33 -38.69 -2.36
CA LYS A 394 5.02 -39.59 -1.23
C LYS A 394 5.47 -41.03 -1.47
N ILE A 395 5.39 -41.52 -2.68
CA ILE A 395 5.90 -42.86 -3.05
C ILE A 395 7.44 -42.91 -2.97
N SER A 396 8.11 -41.79 -3.27
CA SER A 396 9.58 -41.72 -3.23
C SER A 396 10.16 -41.50 -1.83
N GLU A 397 9.34 -41.14 -0.84
CA GLU A 397 9.77 -41.03 0.56
C GLU A 397 10.09 -42.46 1.10
N THR A 398 11.29 -42.63 1.66
CA THR A 398 11.77 -43.90 2.26
C THR A 398 11.29 -44.04 3.71
N GLU A 399 10.00 -43.91 3.95
CA GLU A 399 9.38 -44.16 5.26
C GLU A 399 8.92 -45.62 5.39
N ASP A 400 8.73 -46.08 6.62
CA ASP A 400 8.12 -47.38 6.88
C ASP A 400 6.65 -47.40 6.40
N ASN A 401 6.41 -48.07 5.31
CA ASN A 401 5.10 -48.14 4.65
C ASN A 401 4.20 -49.25 5.24
N GLN A 402 4.67 -50.01 6.24
CA GLN A 402 3.98 -51.20 6.74
C GLN A 402 2.53 -50.93 7.18
N LEU A 403 2.31 -49.82 7.89
CA LEU A 403 0.94 -49.42 8.31
C LEU A 403 0.00 -49.13 7.12
N PHE A 404 0.54 -48.52 6.10
CA PHE A 404 -0.26 -48.18 4.89
C PHE A 404 -0.53 -49.43 4.07
N GLU A 405 0.41 -50.34 3.94
CA GLU A 405 0.27 -51.64 3.25
C GLU A 405 -0.76 -52.52 3.98
N GLU A 406 -0.71 -52.61 5.33
CA GLU A 406 -1.68 -53.30 6.14
C GLU A 406 -3.09 -52.73 5.94
N THR A 407 -3.24 -51.43 5.89
CA THR A 407 -4.53 -50.75 5.66
C THR A 407 -5.10 -51.10 4.28
N ILE A 408 -4.27 -51.05 3.24
CA ILE A 408 -4.64 -51.47 1.88
C ILE A 408 -5.04 -52.96 1.88
N GLY A 409 -4.26 -53.83 2.55
CA GLY A 409 -4.56 -55.24 2.70
C GLY A 409 -5.89 -55.51 3.35
N GLN A 410 -6.29 -54.75 4.35
CA GLN A 410 -7.62 -54.86 5.00
C GLN A 410 -8.75 -54.47 4.02
N MET A 411 -8.57 -53.41 3.23
CA MET A 411 -9.57 -53.02 2.21
C MET A 411 -9.74 -54.06 1.11
N LEU A 412 -8.63 -54.67 0.67
CA LEU A 412 -8.66 -55.77 -0.29
C LEU A 412 -9.37 -57.01 0.28
N ALA A 413 -9.11 -57.34 1.56
CA ALA A 413 -9.80 -58.47 2.25
C ALA A 413 -11.32 -58.25 2.40
N GLN A 414 -11.78 -57.00 2.40
CA GLN A 414 -13.20 -56.63 2.37
C GLN A 414 -13.82 -56.72 0.95
N GLY A 415 -13.07 -57.18 -0.05
CA GLY A 415 -13.55 -57.37 -1.42
C GLY A 415 -13.44 -56.15 -2.32
N LEU A 416 -12.77 -55.08 -1.90
CA LEU A 416 -12.51 -53.90 -2.74
C LEU A 416 -11.36 -54.23 -3.71
N THR A 417 -11.43 -53.72 -4.94
CA THR A 417 -10.32 -53.79 -5.88
C THR A 417 -9.37 -52.60 -5.71
N MET A 418 -8.13 -52.72 -6.13
CA MET A 418 -7.15 -51.60 -6.13
C MET A 418 -7.70 -50.36 -6.86
N GLU A 419 -8.41 -50.56 -7.97
CA GLU A 419 -9.05 -49.48 -8.71
C GLU A 419 -10.11 -48.76 -7.87
N GLN A 420 -10.94 -49.52 -7.14
CA GLN A 420 -11.97 -48.96 -6.26
C GLN A 420 -11.35 -48.20 -5.08
N ILE A 421 -10.28 -48.73 -4.49
CA ILE A 421 -9.55 -48.07 -3.40
C ILE A 421 -8.95 -46.76 -3.93
N THR A 422 -8.23 -46.81 -5.06
CA THR A 422 -7.61 -45.61 -5.67
C THR A 422 -8.65 -44.56 -6.05
N LEU A 423 -9.78 -44.98 -6.65
CA LEU A 423 -10.88 -44.07 -6.99
C LEU A 423 -11.50 -43.45 -5.71
N GLY A 424 -11.68 -44.24 -4.65
CA GLY A 424 -12.20 -43.78 -3.38
C GLY A 424 -11.27 -42.73 -2.74
N LEU A 425 -9.97 -43.02 -2.64
CA LEU A 425 -8.96 -42.09 -2.13
C LEU A 425 -8.86 -40.81 -2.95
N THR A 426 -8.87 -40.92 -4.30
CA THR A 426 -8.89 -39.76 -5.19
C THR A 426 -10.13 -38.90 -4.96
N LYS A 427 -11.31 -39.50 -4.75
CA LYS A 427 -12.54 -38.78 -4.42
C LYS A 427 -12.46 -38.11 -3.03
N LEU A 428 -11.85 -38.74 -2.05
CA LEU A 428 -11.65 -38.13 -0.73
C LEU A 428 -10.75 -36.89 -0.80
N VAL A 429 -9.66 -36.95 -1.59
CA VAL A 429 -8.71 -35.84 -1.72
C VAL A 429 -9.23 -34.73 -2.61
N LEU A 430 -9.79 -35.05 -3.78
CA LEU A 430 -10.24 -34.04 -4.76
C LEU A 430 -11.72 -33.68 -4.62
N GLY A 431 -12.57 -34.58 -4.09
CA GLY A 431 -14.01 -34.53 -4.27
C GLY A 431 -14.69 -33.24 -3.84
N ASP A 432 -14.44 -32.75 -2.64
CA ASP A 432 -15.08 -31.54 -2.12
C ASP A 432 -14.46 -30.28 -2.72
N SER A 433 -13.15 -30.30 -2.93
CA SER A 433 -12.41 -29.16 -3.48
C SER A 433 -12.72 -28.88 -4.96
N VAL A 434 -13.21 -29.89 -5.71
CA VAL A 434 -13.61 -29.74 -7.12
C VAL A 434 -15.10 -29.41 -7.26
N LYS A 435 -15.95 -29.95 -6.38
CA LYS A 435 -17.41 -29.67 -6.39
C LYS A 435 -17.76 -28.22 -6.05
N GLU A 436 -16.93 -27.56 -5.26
CA GLU A 436 -17.11 -26.15 -4.88
C GLU A 436 -16.68 -25.16 -5.98
N LEU A 437 -15.97 -25.63 -7.01
CA LEU A 437 -15.53 -24.79 -8.12
C LEU A 437 -16.71 -24.48 -9.05
N LYS A 438 -17.32 -23.30 -8.86
CA LYS A 438 -18.36 -22.79 -9.76
C LYS A 438 -17.76 -21.87 -10.81
N GLU A 439 -18.27 -21.96 -12.03
CA GLU A 439 -17.98 -20.94 -13.03
C GLU A 439 -18.50 -19.59 -12.55
N GLN A 440 -17.60 -18.64 -12.40
CA GLN A 440 -17.92 -17.26 -12.05
C GLN A 440 -17.62 -16.37 -13.24
N ASN A 441 -18.60 -15.58 -13.65
CA ASN A 441 -18.38 -14.56 -14.67
C ASN A 441 -17.72 -13.33 -14.04
N PHE A 442 -16.40 -13.26 -14.14
CA PHE A 442 -15.59 -12.14 -13.65
C PHE A 442 -15.75 -10.88 -14.49
N SER A 443 -16.16 -10.98 -15.78
CA SER A 443 -16.14 -9.87 -16.73
C SER A 443 -17.04 -8.71 -16.29
N ILE A 444 -16.53 -7.49 -16.50
CA ILE A 444 -17.30 -6.26 -16.41
C ILE A 444 -18.20 -6.24 -17.65
N GLY A 445 -19.45 -6.70 -17.56
CA GLY A 445 -20.36 -6.80 -18.70
C GLY A 445 -20.42 -5.50 -19.50
N ASN A 446 -20.31 -5.60 -20.81
CA ASN A 446 -20.41 -4.48 -21.74
C ASN A 446 -21.80 -3.80 -21.57
N PRO A 447 -21.88 -2.48 -21.33
CA PRO A 447 -23.19 -1.81 -21.18
C PRO A 447 -24.08 -1.92 -22.43
N ARG A 448 -23.52 -2.35 -23.57
CA ARG A 448 -24.25 -2.53 -24.84
C ARG A 448 -24.98 -3.87 -24.97
N GLU A 449 -24.64 -4.88 -24.17
CA GLU A 449 -25.32 -6.19 -24.20
C GLU A 449 -26.57 -6.23 -23.34
N ARG A 450 -26.67 -5.38 -22.29
CA ARG A 450 -27.87 -5.30 -21.44
C ARG A 450 -29.13 -4.75 -22.14
N SER A 451 -28.98 -4.16 -23.32
CA SER A 451 -30.11 -3.60 -24.09
C SER A 451 -30.68 -4.57 -25.13
N ARG A 452 -30.13 -5.78 -25.28
CA ARG A 452 -30.64 -6.78 -26.23
C ARG A 452 -31.43 -7.92 -25.62
N ASP A 453 -31.25 -8.19 -24.32
CA ASP A 453 -31.98 -9.29 -23.66
C ASP A 453 -33.33 -8.88 -23.05
N ASP A 454 -33.67 -7.59 -22.99
CA ASP A 454 -34.95 -7.09 -22.43
C ASP A 454 -36.01 -6.78 -23.50
N SER A 455 -35.72 -7.10 -24.78
CA SER A 455 -36.68 -6.88 -25.87
C SER A 455 -37.45 -8.13 -26.30
N GLY A 456 -37.44 -9.21 -25.51
CA GLY A 456 -38.04 -10.50 -25.82
C GLY A 456 -39.14 -10.95 -24.91
N ARG A 457 -40.12 -10.10 -24.48
CA ARG A 457 -41.44 -10.54 -23.96
C ARG A 457 -42.39 -9.37 -23.82
N SER A 458 -43.10 -9.01 -24.87
CA SER A 458 -44.54 -8.64 -24.80
C SER A 458 -45.12 -8.61 -26.21
N GLU A 459 -45.59 -9.76 -26.67
CA GLU A 459 -46.64 -9.79 -27.67
C GLU A 459 -47.98 -9.58 -26.96
N GLY A 460 -48.76 -8.63 -27.47
CA GLY A 460 -50.19 -8.68 -27.33
C GLY A 460 -50.87 -7.44 -26.76
N ARG A 461 -51.19 -6.48 -27.57
CA ARG A 461 -52.56 -6.06 -27.91
C ARG A 461 -52.58 -4.74 -28.69
N ARG A 462 -53.21 -4.83 -29.88
CA ARG A 462 -53.60 -3.73 -30.75
C ARG A 462 -54.72 -2.90 -30.12
N ASP A 463 -54.67 -1.58 -30.30
CA ASP A 463 -55.75 -0.80 -30.94
C ASP A 463 -55.30 0.69 -30.94
N GLY A 464 -55.31 1.34 -32.02
CA GLY A 464 -56.21 2.11 -32.80
C GLY A 464 -56.18 3.59 -32.42
N GLY A 465 -55.66 4.51 -33.34
CA GLY A 465 -56.08 5.91 -33.25
C GLY A 465 -55.07 6.93 -33.80
N ARG A 466 -55.09 7.11 -35.12
CA ARG A 466 -55.05 8.34 -35.96
C ARG A 466 -54.35 9.65 -35.51
N ARG A 467 -53.38 10.06 -36.37
CA ARG A 467 -53.18 11.36 -37.04
C ARG A 467 -53.12 12.64 -36.17
N ASP A 468 -52.05 13.42 -36.24
CA ASP A 468 -51.89 14.45 -37.26
C ASP A 468 -50.48 15.08 -37.25
N ARG A 469 -50.07 15.45 -38.37
CA ARG A 469 -49.05 16.14 -39.11
C ARG A 469 -49.08 17.62 -38.77
N PHE A 470 -47.88 18.28 -38.68
CA PHE A 470 -47.54 19.60 -39.25
C PHE A 470 -46.11 19.95 -38.73
N GLU A 471 -45.22 20.02 -39.57
CA GLU A 471 -44.62 21.02 -40.45
C GLU A 471 -43.44 21.85 -39.88
N ARG A 472 -42.51 21.97 -40.75
CA ARG A 472 -41.12 22.49 -40.78
C ARG A 472 -40.95 23.98 -40.51
N ALA A 473 -39.77 24.27 -39.95
CA ALA A 473 -38.67 25.21 -40.35
C ALA A 473 -38.87 26.73 -40.06
N PRO A 474 -37.87 27.64 -40.21
CA PRO A 474 -36.41 27.42 -40.41
C PRO A 474 -35.47 28.34 -39.56
N ARG A 475 -34.22 28.14 -39.77
CA ARG A 475 -32.96 28.92 -39.56
C ARG A 475 -33.03 30.41 -39.19
N GLY A 476 -32.13 30.80 -38.25
CA GLY A 476 -31.65 32.17 -38.08
C GLY A 476 -30.32 32.23 -37.34
N GLU A 477 -29.35 32.91 -37.95
CA GLU A 477 -27.92 32.98 -37.65
C GLU A 477 -27.52 33.92 -36.51
N ARG A 478 -26.29 33.68 -36.00
CA ARG A 478 -25.26 34.62 -35.50
C ARG A 478 -25.44 35.31 -34.15
N GLY A 479 -24.43 35.11 -33.33
CA GLY A 479 -24.06 36.03 -32.25
C GLY A 479 -22.94 35.47 -31.34
N ARG A 480 -21.69 35.82 -31.66
CA ARG A 480 -20.51 35.66 -30.75
C ARG A 480 -20.69 36.55 -29.52
N ARG A 481 -20.27 36.05 -28.34
CA ARG A 481 -19.43 36.70 -27.31
C ARG A 481 -19.41 35.86 -26.04
N ASP A 482 -18.22 35.38 -25.75
CA ASP A 482 -17.31 35.78 -24.63
C ASP A 482 -17.70 35.41 -23.20
N GLY A 483 -16.83 34.61 -22.58
CA GLY A 483 -16.36 34.74 -21.21
C GLY A 483 -17.27 34.24 -20.08
N GLY A 484 -16.92 33.12 -19.47
CA GLY A 484 -17.46 32.83 -18.16
C GLY A 484 -17.24 31.37 -17.70
N ARG A 485 -16.15 31.15 -16.97
CA ARG A 485 -15.95 29.94 -16.14
C ARG A 485 -17.23 29.61 -15.39
N ARG A 486 -17.70 28.39 -15.51
CA ARG A 486 -18.62 27.76 -14.54
C ARG A 486 -18.16 26.33 -14.28
N GLU A 487 -17.51 26.15 -13.12
CA GLU A 487 -17.51 24.91 -12.36
C GLU A 487 -18.95 24.55 -11.97
N GLY A 488 -19.30 23.28 -12.04
CA GLY A 488 -20.57 22.81 -11.50
C GLY A 488 -21.06 21.54 -12.16
N GLY A 489 -20.43 20.40 -11.82
CA GLY A 489 -20.95 19.08 -12.14
C GLY A 489 -22.27 18.82 -11.42
N ARG A 490 -23.38 18.74 -12.15
CA ARG A 490 -24.68 18.24 -11.66
C ARG A 490 -24.55 16.77 -11.27
N ARG A 491 -24.54 16.49 -9.96
CA ARG A 491 -24.89 15.18 -9.41
C ARG A 491 -26.41 15.08 -9.34
N GLY A 492 -26.97 14.03 -9.93
CA GLY A 492 -28.40 13.76 -9.97
C GLY A 492 -29.03 13.71 -8.58
N GLU A 493 -30.19 14.30 -8.46
CA GLU A 493 -31.09 14.23 -7.31
C GLU A 493 -31.41 12.76 -6.99
N ARG A 494 -31.05 12.31 -5.79
CA ARG A 494 -31.57 11.05 -5.24
C ARG A 494 -33.05 11.28 -4.90
N ARG A 495 -33.96 10.52 -5.52
CA ARG A 495 -35.36 10.47 -5.10
C ARG A 495 -35.41 9.97 -3.66
N THR A 496 -36.00 10.78 -2.77
CA THR A 496 -36.36 10.39 -1.41
C THR A 496 -37.40 9.27 -1.47
N ASP A 497 -37.25 8.28 -0.59
CA ASP A 497 -38.28 7.26 -0.41
C ASP A 497 -39.64 7.94 -0.08
N ALA A 498 -40.74 7.41 -0.60
CA ALA A 498 -42.08 8.03 -0.54
C ALA A 498 -42.61 8.36 0.87
N ASN A 499 -41.95 7.88 1.92
CA ASN A 499 -42.29 8.09 3.34
C ASN A 499 -41.29 8.95 4.12
N MET A 500 -40.31 9.60 3.46
CA MET A 500 -39.29 10.42 4.09
C MET A 500 -39.43 11.89 3.70
N ALA A 501 -39.21 12.78 4.64
CA ALA A 501 -39.11 14.23 4.42
C ALA A 501 -37.64 14.67 4.47
N ARG A 502 -37.21 15.44 3.49
CA ARG A 502 -35.85 15.99 3.44
C ARG A 502 -35.81 17.32 4.15
N LEU A 503 -35.00 17.41 5.20
CA LEU A 503 -34.80 18.62 5.97
C LEU A 503 -33.48 19.29 5.60
N PHE A 504 -33.52 20.59 5.43
CA PHE A 504 -32.35 21.45 5.31
C PHE A 504 -31.84 21.83 6.71
N LEU A 505 -30.52 21.88 6.88
CA LEU A 505 -29.82 22.27 8.08
C LEU A 505 -28.74 23.30 7.75
N ASN A 506 -28.71 24.42 8.47
CA ASN A 506 -27.79 25.54 8.26
C ASN A 506 -26.33 25.29 8.70
N LEU A 507 -25.95 24.07 9.03
CA LEU A 507 -24.60 23.67 9.45
C LEU A 507 -23.97 22.69 8.46
N GLY A 508 -22.65 22.84 8.20
CA GLY A 508 -21.93 22.06 7.22
C GLY A 508 -20.51 21.64 7.64
N LYS A 509 -19.68 21.27 6.68
CA LYS A 509 -18.28 20.83 6.92
C LYS A 509 -17.43 21.92 7.58
N LYS A 510 -17.63 23.19 7.24
CA LYS A 510 -16.93 24.33 7.86
C LYS A 510 -17.24 24.46 9.35
N ASP A 511 -18.39 23.96 9.77
CA ASP A 511 -18.81 23.91 11.17
C ASP A 511 -18.29 22.67 11.89
N ARG A 512 -17.49 21.83 11.20
CA ARG A 512 -16.94 20.56 11.68
C ARG A 512 -18.02 19.55 12.11
N ILE A 513 -19.19 19.61 11.45
CA ILE A 513 -20.30 18.69 11.67
C ILE A 513 -20.05 17.38 10.89
N ARG A 514 -20.33 16.26 11.55
CA ARG A 514 -20.27 14.91 10.97
C ARG A 514 -21.67 14.28 10.94
N PRO A 515 -21.95 13.27 10.11
CA PRO A 515 -23.25 12.60 10.09
C PRO A 515 -23.71 12.11 11.46
N ASN A 516 -22.79 11.56 12.26
CA ASN A 516 -23.11 11.05 13.60
C ASN A 516 -23.53 12.17 14.58
N ASP A 517 -23.07 13.41 14.40
CA ASP A 517 -23.44 14.53 15.23
C ASP A 517 -24.89 14.95 14.96
N ILE A 518 -25.31 14.88 13.67
CA ILE A 518 -26.70 15.18 13.25
C ILE A 518 -27.64 14.08 13.75
N VAL A 519 -27.27 12.80 13.55
CA VAL A 519 -28.06 11.65 14.03
C VAL A 519 -28.19 11.69 15.55
N GLY A 520 -27.08 11.92 16.26
CA GLY A 520 -27.06 11.99 17.71
C GLY A 520 -27.94 13.09 18.27
N ALA A 521 -27.92 14.29 17.68
CA ALA A 521 -28.74 15.40 18.08
C ALA A 521 -30.25 15.14 17.81
N ILE A 522 -30.61 14.67 16.61
CA ILE A 522 -32.01 14.38 16.29
C ILE A 522 -32.54 13.22 17.16
N ALA A 523 -31.75 12.17 17.35
CA ALA A 523 -32.19 11.02 18.15
C ALA A 523 -32.28 11.36 19.65
N GLY A 524 -31.32 12.12 20.17
CA GLY A 524 -31.28 12.50 21.58
C GLY A 524 -32.35 13.53 21.96
N GLU A 525 -32.54 14.56 21.13
CA GLU A 525 -33.41 15.70 21.47
C GLU A 525 -34.85 15.50 20.97
N ALA A 526 -35.03 14.98 19.75
CA ALA A 526 -36.36 14.76 19.19
C ALA A 526 -36.91 13.35 19.39
N GLY A 527 -36.18 12.45 20.04
CA GLY A 527 -36.62 11.08 20.33
C GLY A 527 -36.85 10.18 19.14
N VAL A 528 -36.33 10.56 17.93
CA VAL A 528 -36.49 9.77 16.72
C VAL A 528 -35.41 8.68 16.71
N PRO A 529 -35.77 7.39 16.58
CA PRO A 529 -34.77 6.33 16.55
C PRO A 529 -33.72 6.57 15.47
N GLY A 530 -32.43 6.54 15.81
CA GLY A 530 -31.36 6.81 14.85
C GLY A 530 -31.38 5.91 13.61
N LYS A 531 -31.92 4.69 13.71
CA LYS A 531 -32.15 3.76 12.59
C LYS A 531 -33.25 4.21 11.62
N SER A 532 -34.12 5.11 12.03
CA SER A 532 -35.20 5.69 11.21
C SER A 532 -34.76 6.95 10.46
N ILE A 533 -33.55 7.48 10.74
CA ILE A 533 -32.98 8.63 10.03
C ILE A 533 -32.34 8.10 8.75
N GLY A 534 -32.71 8.68 7.63
CA GLY A 534 -32.26 8.23 6.29
C GLY A 534 -30.94 8.84 5.85
N GLY A 535 -30.85 9.23 4.58
CA GLY A 535 -29.64 9.81 3.98
C GLY A 535 -29.25 11.16 4.59
N ILE A 536 -27.95 11.37 4.81
CA ILE A 536 -27.40 12.65 5.26
C ILE A 536 -26.37 13.12 4.24
N ASP A 537 -26.61 14.28 3.64
CA ASP A 537 -25.69 14.91 2.71
C ASP A 537 -25.13 16.19 3.35
N ILE A 538 -23.79 16.24 3.56
CA ILE A 538 -23.13 17.39 4.20
C ILE A 538 -22.33 18.17 3.15
N TYR A 539 -22.70 19.43 2.96
CA TYR A 539 -22.02 20.42 2.12
C TYR A 539 -21.13 21.34 2.98
N ASP A 540 -20.46 22.27 2.35
CA ASP A 540 -19.50 23.12 3.05
C ASP A 540 -20.16 24.03 4.12
N ASN A 541 -21.34 24.59 3.84
CA ASN A 541 -22.02 25.55 4.70
C ASN A 541 -23.39 25.06 5.21
N PHE A 542 -23.91 23.93 4.71
CA PHE A 542 -25.23 23.41 5.07
C PHE A 542 -25.28 21.89 4.87
N SER A 543 -26.32 21.25 5.38
CA SER A 543 -26.55 19.82 5.25
C SER A 543 -28.02 19.52 4.92
N PHE A 544 -28.25 18.33 4.38
CA PHE A 544 -29.60 17.75 4.30
C PHE A 544 -29.65 16.46 5.08
N VAL A 545 -30.80 16.20 5.71
CA VAL A 545 -31.08 14.95 6.42
C VAL A 545 -32.48 14.48 6.09
N ASP A 546 -32.61 13.19 5.77
CA ASP A 546 -33.90 12.57 5.50
C ASP A 546 -34.45 11.96 6.79
N VAL A 547 -35.67 12.38 7.21
CA VAL A 547 -36.37 11.89 8.41
C VAL A 547 -37.74 11.36 8.03
N PRO A 548 -38.36 10.45 8.81
CA PRO A 548 -39.71 10.00 8.55
C PRO A 548 -40.68 11.19 8.46
N GLN A 549 -41.55 11.22 7.46
CA GLN A 549 -42.45 12.33 7.18
C GLN A 549 -43.37 12.67 8.36
N LYS A 550 -43.76 11.66 9.13
CA LYS A 550 -44.56 11.81 10.36
C LYS A 550 -43.83 12.57 11.48
N ASP A 551 -42.49 12.48 11.53
CA ASP A 551 -41.65 13.02 12.60
C ASP A 551 -41.02 14.38 12.20
N ALA A 552 -41.09 14.76 10.92
CA ALA A 552 -40.40 15.94 10.37
C ALA A 552 -40.79 17.26 11.08
N ALA A 553 -42.08 17.50 11.29
CA ALA A 553 -42.56 18.72 11.97
C ALA A 553 -42.12 18.78 13.45
N HIS A 554 -42.09 17.61 14.12
CA HIS A 554 -41.62 17.50 15.50
C HIS A 554 -40.12 17.76 15.60
N VAL A 555 -39.31 17.16 14.70
CA VAL A 555 -37.85 17.37 14.62
C VAL A 555 -37.52 18.84 14.42
N ILE A 556 -38.18 19.52 13.47
CA ILE A 556 -37.96 20.96 13.24
C ILE A 556 -38.27 21.78 14.47
N LYS A 557 -39.38 21.50 15.14
CA LYS A 557 -39.79 22.25 16.34
C LYS A 557 -38.80 22.09 17.48
N VAL A 558 -38.35 20.87 17.75
CA VAL A 558 -37.41 20.57 18.85
C VAL A 558 -36.01 21.11 18.54
N MET A 559 -35.53 20.93 17.32
CA MET A 559 -34.20 21.35 16.96
C MET A 559 -34.04 22.88 16.85
N LYS A 560 -35.11 23.63 16.74
CA LYS A 560 -35.09 25.11 16.72
C LYS A 560 -34.60 25.74 18.02
N THR A 561 -34.74 25.04 19.14
CA THR A 561 -34.31 25.47 20.47
C THR A 561 -33.06 24.76 20.97
N ASN A 562 -32.51 23.84 20.16
CA ASN A 562 -31.36 23.03 20.52
C ASN A 562 -30.14 23.37 19.67
N THR A 563 -28.97 22.90 20.10
CA THR A 563 -27.70 23.14 19.43
C THR A 563 -27.05 21.82 18.96
N ILE A 564 -26.27 21.86 17.87
CA ILE A 564 -25.38 20.77 17.50
C ILE A 564 -23.94 21.25 17.72
N LYS A 565 -23.20 20.59 18.60
CA LYS A 565 -21.84 21.01 19.02
C LYS A 565 -21.76 22.46 19.47
N GLY A 566 -22.77 22.93 20.22
CA GLY A 566 -22.82 24.30 20.74
C GLY A 566 -23.13 25.37 19.68
N ARG A 567 -23.59 25.01 18.49
CA ARG A 567 -24.03 25.93 17.44
C ARG A 567 -25.53 25.87 17.24
N GLU A 568 -26.16 27.02 17.10
CA GLU A 568 -27.60 27.13 16.86
C GLU A 568 -27.99 26.48 15.53
N VAL A 569 -29.08 25.72 15.58
CA VAL A 569 -29.58 24.92 14.46
C VAL A 569 -30.86 25.57 13.92
N ASN A 570 -30.86 25.84 12.62
CA ASN A 570 -32.08 26.16 11.88
C ASN A 570 -32.37 25.03 10.89
N MET A 571 -33.54 24.37 11.07
CA MET A 571 -34.03 23.32 10.18
C MET A 571 -35.31 23.73 9.51
N GLU A 572 -35.41 23.39 8.21
CA GLU A 572 -36.59 23.64 7.38
C GLU A 572 -36.85 22.47 6.43
N ILE A 573 -38.10 22.27 6.01
CA ILE A 573 -38.40 21.28 4.97
C ILE A 573 -37.81 21.79 3.66
N SER A 574 -36.94 21.00 3.05
CA SER A 574 -36.39 21.32 1.73
C SER A 574 -37.53 21.33 0.71
N LYS A 575 -37.80 22.48 0.10
CA LYS A 575 -38.62 22.57 -1.11
C LYS A 575 -37.76 22.04 -2.25
N GLY A 576 -38.04 20.79 -2.70
CA GLY A 576 -37.34 20.07 -3.77
C GLY A 576 -37.16 20.86 -5.05
#